data_df0ce9f525f40eb16f957bccef727812
#
_entry.id   df0ce9f525f40eb16f957bccef727812
#
_cell.length_a   1.000
_cell.length_b   1.000
_cell.length_c   1.000
_cell.angle_alpha   90.00
_cell.angle_beta   90.00
_cell.angle_gamma   90.00
#
_symmetry.space_group_name_H-M   'P 1'
#
loop_
_entity.id
_entity.type
_entity.pdbx_description
1 polymer ?
#
loop_
_entity_poly.entity_id
_entity_poly.type
_entity_poly.pdbx_seq_one_letter_code
_entity_poly.pdbx_strand_id
1 'polypeptide(L)'
;MKLKLLSLLIIITHVSIAQAPINQFVNSSETEYAIVDSTNPIDESATGSDLTWNFTTLSQIGTNTDTNAAPTPTEVSSYPNTTEVLSITTDGMPPVVSKIFIRNNSGEISLTGAEQGSDLTLVFSNNATLGTFPLNFNFSNTDATSGDFSGNANGTNVNGTFSGTMDTDVDAHGTLNLNVYGLGAYSGNVTRLKTDLSISLVVAGIFNIGTVDQTNYYYYDDTDGSLVFRTSTNVIDIDFLGNVVNETIILYEALNQSLLSTDEFNLSAKTLKLYPNPTSAVLNINISDDIQINEISVSDLNGRRIDMNTVTNNSIDVSRLVSGLYIIQIQTDKGSFSRKFFKN
;
A
#
# COMPACT_ATOMS: atom_id res chain seq x y z
N MET A 1 45.80 47.72 28.72
CA MET A 1 45.39 46.33 28.66
C MET A 1 44.10 46.24 27.83
N LYS A 2 44.19 45.82 26.55
CA LYS A 2 43.03 45.71 25.66
C LYS A 2 42.52 44.28 25.71
N LEU A 3 41.35 44.09 26.29
CA LEU A 3 40.66 42.82 26.37
C LEU A 3 40.11 42.48 24.96
N LYS A 4 40.62 41.46 24.27
CA LYS A 4 40.07 40.95 23.02
C LYS A 4 38.93 40.00 23.37
N LEU A 5 37.71 40.44 23.07
CA LEU A 5 36.51 39.62 23.15
C LEU A 5 36.53 38.61 22.00
N LEU A 6 36.79 37.36 22.28
CA LEU A 6 36.73 36.26 21.32
C LEU A 6 35.27 35.80 21.25
N SER A 7 34.54 36.23 20.21
CA SER A 7 33.20 35.75 19.94
C SER A 7 33.28 34.29 19.37
N LEU A 8 32.90 33.33 20.20
CA LEU A 8 32.75 31.95 19.79
C LEU A 8 31.46 31.83 18.96
N LEU A 9 31.60 31.75 17.63
CA LEU A 9 30.50 31.49 16.72
C LEU A 9 30.15 29.98 16.83
N ILE A 10 29.10 29.64 17.59
CA ILE A 10 28.55 28.28 17.63
C ILE A 10 27.79 28.09 16.31
N ILE A 11 28.39 27.40 15.37
CA ILE A 11 27.69 26.89 14.18
C ILE A 11 26.85 25.70 14.64
N ILE A 12 25.57 25.92 14.87
CA ILE A 12 24.60 24.86 15.04
C ILE A 12 24.38 24.28 13.65
N THR A 13 25.03 23.17 13.33
CA THR A 13 24.71 22.37 12.16
C THR A 13 23.36 21.71 12.42
N HIS A 14 22.28 22.29 11.89
CA HIS A 14 21.05 21.55 11.75
C HIS A 14 21.33 20.43 10.76
N VAL A 15 21.36 19.19 11.22
CA VAL A 15 21.23 18.05 10.37
C VAL A 15 19.77 18.06 9.89
N SER A 16 19.52 18.75 8.79
CA SER A 16 18.26 18.53 8.08
C SER A 16 18.32 17.11 7.57
N ILE A 17 17.50 16.24 8.11
CA ILE A 17 17.25 14.93 7.49
C ILE A 17 16.59 15.31 6.17
N ALA A 18 17.33 15.13 5.07
CA ALA A 18 16.80 15.39 3.74
C ALA A 18 15.67 14.38 3.52
N GLN A 19 14.49 14.89 3.23
CA GLN A 19 13.34 14.10 2.83
C GLN A 19 13.73 13.17 1.66
N ALA A 20 13.29 11.92 1.68
CA ALA A 20 13.53 11.00 0.58
C ALA A 20 12.65 11.35 -0.63
N PRO A 21 13.18 11.33 -1.86
CA PRO A 21 12.36 11.51 -3.04
C PRO A 21 11.43 10.32 -3.26
N ILE A 22 10.24 10.56 -3.81
CA ILE A 22 9.33 9.51 -4.24
C ILE A 22 9.88 8.93 -5.56
N ASN A 23 10.36 7.70 -5.52
CA ASN A 23 11.06 7.08 -6.65
C ASN A 23 10.14 6.43 -7.68
N GLN A 24 8.92 6.04 -7.27
CA GLN A 24 7.96 5.32 -8.12
C GLN A 24 6.52 5.68 -7.72
N PHE A 25 5.60 5.62 -8.66
CA PHE A 25 4.19 5.90 -8.39
C PHE A 25 3.47 4.70 -7.78
N VAL A 26 3.73 3.50 -8.28
CA VAL A 26 3.12 2.25 -7.82
C VAL A 26 4.19 1.23 -7.45
N ASN A 27 3.85 0.32 -6.53
CA ASN A 27 4.74 -0.77 -6.17
C ASN A 27 4.92 -1.75 -7.35
N SER A 28 6.14 -2.26 -7.53
CA SER A 28 6.48 -3.19 -8.61
C SER A 28 6.06 -4.64 -8.35
N SER A 29 5.70 -4.97 -7.11
CA SER A 29 5.28 -6.31 -6.67
C SER A 29 3.81 -6.31 -6.28
N GLU A 30 3.20 -7.50 -6.21
CA GLU A 30 1.89 -7.66 -5.60
C GLU A 30 1.90 -7.14 -4.16
N THR A 31 0.93 -6.32 -3.83
CA THR A 31 0.87 -5.63 -2.54
C THR A 31 -0.57 -5.69 -2.01
N GLU A 32 -0.71 -6.09 -0.76
CA GLU A 32 -2.00 -6.13 -0.09
C GLU A 32 -2.19 -4.90 0.80
N TYR A 33 -3.37 -4.29 0.72
CA TYR A 33 -3.78 -3.17 1.55
C TYR A 33 -5.02 -3.55 2.36
N ALA A 34 -5.00 -3.29 3.66
CA ALA A 34 -6.20 -3.28 4.46
C ALA A 34 -7.06 -2.06 4.08
N ILE A 35 -8.30 -2.29 3.69
CA ILE A 35 -9.29 -1.22 3.65
C ILE A 35 -9.67 -0.94 5.10
N VAL A 36 -9.52 0.33 5.51
CA VAL A 36 -9.75 0.72 6.90
C VAL A 36 -10.82 1.79 7.01
N ASP A 37 -11.55 1.75 8.11
CA ASP A 37 -12.42 2.82 8.59
C ASP A 37 -11.76 3.51 9.79
N SER A 38 -12.13 4.75 10.05
CA SER A 38 -11.60 5.52 11.17
C SER A 38 -12.73 6.12 12.01
N THR A 39 -12.69 5.90 13.32
CA THR A 39 -13.68 6.52 14.24
C THR A 39 -13.46 8.01 14.42
N ASN A 40 -12.24 8.52 14.13
CA ASN A 40 -11.94 9.95 14.09
C ASN A 40 -11.71 10.39 12.65
N PRO A 41 -12.11 11.60 12.26
CA PRO A 41 -11.78 12.12 10.93
C PRO A 41 -10.28 12.09 10.66
N ILE A 42 -9.90 11.62 9.47
CA ILE A 42 -8.52 11.72 8.99
C ILE A 42 -8.35 13.14 8.45
N ASP A 43 -7.46 13.91 9.08
CA ASP A 43 -7.15 15.28 8.68
C ASP A 43 -5.85 15.33 7.89
N GLU A 44 -5.96 15.61 6.61
CA GLU A 44 -4.86 15.71 5.65
C GLU A 44 -4.62 17.15 5.19
N SER A 45 -5.26 18.13 5.82
CA SER A 45 -5.24 19.53 5.41
C SER A 45 -3.88 20.22 5.59
N ALA A 46 -3.05 19.75 6.54
CA ALA A 46 -1.75 20.32 6.80
C ALA A 46 -0.76 20.01 5.67
N THR A 47 0.03 21.01 5.27
CA THR A 47 1.09 20.91 4.26
C THR A 47 2.42 21.43 4.82
N GLY A 48 3.53 21.06 4.20
CA GLY A 48 4.86 21.49 4.58
C GLY A 48 5.73 20.39 5.18
N SER A 49 6.79 20.79 5.88
CA SER A 49 7.81 19.91 6.45
C SER A 49 7.53 19.57 7.91
N ASP A 50 8.14 18.46 8.36
CA ASP A 50 8.19 18.04 9.77
C ASP A 50 6.79 17.85 10.41
N LEU A 51 5.82 17.43 9.61
CA LEU A 51 4.46 17.16 10.08
C LEU A 51 4.40 15.87 10.91
N THR A 52 3.33 15.73 11.67
CA THR A 52 3.02 14.47 12.36
C THR A 52 1.55 14.12 12.14
N TRP A 53 1.32 13.02 11.46
CA TRP A 53 0.00 12.45 11.27
C TRP A 53 -0.21 11.28 12.22
N ASN A 54 -1.30 11.34 13.00
CA ASN A 54 -1.66 10.32 13.99
C ASN A 54 -3.01 9.71 13.61
N PHE A 55 -3.00 8.78 12.68
CA PHE A 55 -4.19 8.04 12.27
C PHE A 55 -4.29 6.74 13.09
N THR A 56 -4.59 6.90 14.38
CA THR A 56 -4.47 5.84 15.39
C THR A 56 -5.83 5.26 15.82
N THR A 57 -6.87 5.45 15.02
CA THR A 57 -8.23 4.93 15.27
C THR A 57 -8.76 4.10 14.11
N LEU A 58 -7.84 3.48 13.37
CA LEU A 58 -8.16 2.65 12.19
C LEU A 58 -8.69 1.28 12.62
N SER A 59 -9.66 0.77 11.85
CA SER A 59 -10.17 -0.60 11.94
C SER A 59 -10.31 -1.18 10.54
N GLN A 60 -9.83 -2.40 10.34
CA GLN A 60 -9.93 -3.06 9.04
C GLN A 60 -11.37 -3.48 8.76
N ILE A 61 -11.87 -3.17 7.56
CA ILE A 61 -13.20 -3.52 7.07
C ILE A 61 -13.18 -4.35 5.79
N GLY A 62 -12.03 -4.48 5.14
CA GLY A 62 -11.84 -5.24 3.89
C GLY A 62 -10.38 -5.30 3.49
N THR A 63 -10.13 -5.80 2.29
CA THR A 63 -8.79 -5.94 1.71
C THR A 63 -8.81 -5.61 0.24
N ASN A 64 -7.80 -4.88 -0.22
CA ASN A 64 -7.46 -4.69 -1.62
C ASN A 64 -6.12 -5.35 -1.92
N THR A 65 -6.03 -6.02 -3.07
CA THR A 65 -4.77 -6.52 -3.60
C THR A 65 -4.42 -5.77 -4.87
N ASP A 66 -3.29 -5.09 -4.85
CA ASP A 66 -2.73 -4.39 -5.98
C ASP A 66 -1.77 -5.30 -6.74
N THR A 67 -1.94 -5.41 -8.05
CA THR A 67 -0.99 -6.09 -8.94
C THR A 67 -0.60 -5.18 -10.09
N ASN A 68 0.70 -5.02 -10.32
CA ASN A 68 1.22 -4.25 -11.45
C ASN A 68 1.77 -5.20 -12.51
N ALA A 69 1.31 -5.08 -13.76
CA ALA A 69 1.70 -5.96 -14.85
C ALA A 69 1.81 -5.21 -16.18
N ALA A 70 2.48 -5.82 -17.15
CA ALA A 70 2.45 -5.34 -18.52
C ALA A 70 1.03 -5.47 -19.11
N PRO A 71 0.57 -4.49 -19.93
CA PRO A 71 -0.76 -4.55 -20.53
C PRO A 71 -0.87 -5.70 -21.54
N THR A 72 -2.04 -6.29 -21.63
CA THR A 72 -2.40 -7.23 -22.69
C THR A 72 -2.55 -6.51 -24.03
N PRO A 73 -2.47 -7.22 -25.18
CA PRO A 73 -2.70 -6.60 -26.50
C PRO A 73 -4.07 -5.91 -26.63
N THR A 74 -5.08 -6.43 -25.96
CA THR A 74 -6.43 -5.82 -25.94
C THR A 74 -6.41 -4.50 -25.16
N GLU A 75 -5.76 -4.47 -24.00
CA GLU A 75 -5.63 -3.26 -23.19
C GLU A 75 -4.82 -2.18 -23.91
N VAL A 76 -3.72 -2.52 -24.59
CA VAL A 76 -2.96 -1.57 -25.43
C VAL A 76 -3.83 -1.00 -26.57
N SER A 77 -4.73 -1.81 -27.15
CA SER A 77 -5.65 -1.35 -28.18
C SER A 77 -6.72 -0.41 -27.64
N SER A 78 -7.21 -0.65 -26.43
CA SER A 78 -8.25 0.18 -25.78
C SER A 78 -7.67 1.43 -25.12
N TYR A 79 -6.46 1.33 -24.58
CA TYR A 79 -5.73 2.39 -23.87
C TYR A 79 -4.36 2.62 -24.52
N PRO A 80 -4.28 3.37 -25.62
CA PRO A 80 -3.06 3.54 -26.38
C PRO A 80 -1.90 4.11 -25.53
N ASN A 81 -0.69 3.64 -25.79
CA ASN A 81 0.55 4.01 -25.10
C ASN A 81 0.67 3.53 -23.64
N THR A 82 -0.24 2.70 -23.14
CA THR A 82 -0.10 2.05 -21.83
C THR A 82 1.13 1.14 -21.82
N THR A 83 1.93 1.25 -20.77
CA THR A 83 3.11 0.40 -20.53
C THR A 83 2.95 -0.48 -19.29
N GLU A 84 2.07 -0.09 -18.36
CA GLU A 84 1.82 -0.75 -17.09
C GLU A 84 0.32 -0.69 -16.76
N VAL A 85 -0.20 -1.74 -16.14
CA VAL A 85 -1.58 -1.80 -15.64
C VAL A 85 -1.55 -2.13 -14.16
N LEU A 86 -1.99 -1.20 -13.34
CA LEU A 86 -2.28 -1.43 -11.94
C LEU A 86 -3.70 -1.97 -11.82
N SER A 87 -3.84 -3.21 -11.40
CA SER A 87 -5.13 -3.83 -11.09
C SER A 87 -5.32 -3.88 -9.57
N ILE A 88 -6.41 -3.31 -9.10
CA ILE A 88 -6.82 -3.27 -7.70
C ILE A 88 -8.01 -4.22 -7.55
N THR A 89 -7.80 -5.32 -6.85
CA THR A 89 -8.83 -6.32 -6.60
C THR A 89 -9.34 -6.17 -5.17
N THR A 90 -10.60 -5.77 -5.04
CA THR A 90 -11.30 -5.70 -3.75
C THR A 90 -11.92 -7.05 -3.43
N ASP A 91 -11.64 -7.57 -2.25
CA ASP A 91 -12.21 -8.82 -1.78
C ASP A 91 -13.74 -8.74 -1.71
N GLY A 92 -14.40 -9.78 -2.20
CA GLY A 92 -15.85 -9.90 -2.25
C GLY A 92 -16.29 -11.14 -3.01
N MET A 93 -17.59 -11.35 -3.12
CA MET A 93 -18.15 -12.49 -3.89
C MET A 93 -19.27 -12.01 -4.83
N PRO A 94 -18.97 -11.75 -6.11
CA PRO A 94 -17.65 -11.82 -6.77
C PRO A 94 -16.73 -10.67 -6.36
N PRO A 95 -15.39 -10.83 -6.52
CA PRO A 95 -14.46 -9.72 -6.30
C PRO A 95 -14.66 -8.63 -7.34
N VAL A 96 -14.42 -7.37 -6.94
CA VAL A 96 -14.46 -6.22 -7.85
C VAL A 96 -13.04 -5.88 -8.26
N VAL A 97 -12.81 -5.70 -9.55
CA VAL A 97 -11.50 -5.30 -10.09
C VAL A 97 -11.61 -3.93 -10.71
N SER A 98 -10.79 -3.01 -10.23
CA SER A 98 -10.56 -1.70 -10.85
C SER A 98 -9.17 -1.67 -11.48
N LYS A 99 -8.99 -0.91 -12.56
CA LYS A 99 -7.71 -0.81 -13.25
C LYS A 99 -7.33 0.64 -13.50
N ILE A 100 -6.05 0.91 -13.35
CA ILE A 100 -5.41 2.17 -13.75
C ILE A 100 -4.38 1.84 -14.84
N PHE A 101 -4.53 2.45 -16.00
CA PHE A 101 -3.65 2.27 -17.14
C PHE A 101 -2.60 3.38 -17.12
N ILE A 102 -1.34 3.00 -17.06
CA ILE A 102 -0.20 3.88 -16.83
C ILE A 102 0.74 3.83 -18.03
N ARG A 103 1.19 4.98 -18.45
CA ARG A 103 2.34 5.12 -19.34
C ARG A 103 3.53 5.58 -18.51
N ASN A 104 4.58 4.79 -18.54
CA ASN A 104 5.91 5.15 -18.00
C ASN A 104 6.87 5.33 -19.18
N ASN A 105 7.25 6.56 -19.43
CA ASN A 105 8.21 6.89 -20.48
C ASN A 105 9.47 7.47 -19.87
N SER A 106 10.44 6.59 -19.54
CA SER A 106 11.71 6.97 -18.93
C SER A 106 11.54 7.77 -17.63
N GLY A 107 10.58 7.35 -16.78
CA GLY A 107 10.27 7.98 -15.51
C GLY A 107 9.15 9.02 -15.58
N GLU A 108 8.78 9.53 -16.74
CA GLU A 108 7.56 10.34 -16.88
C GLU A 108 6.33 9.43 -16.77
N ILE A 109 5.54 9.64 -15.73
CA ILE A 109 4.34 8.87 -15.44
C ILE A 109 3.11 9.68 -15.86
N SER A 110 2.25 9.05 -16.68
CA SER A 110 0.95 9.60 -17.03
C SER A 110 -0.13 8.52 -17.06
N LEU A 111 -1.38 8.89 -16.79
CA LEU A 111 -2.53 8.00 -16.88
C LEU A 111 -3.06 8.00 -18.30
N THR A 112 -3.27 6.81 -18.86
CA THR A 112 -3.84 6.61 -20.20
C THR A 112 -5.29 6.14 -20.15
N GLY A 113 -5.75 5.68 -18.97
CA GLY A 113 -7.11 5.24 -18.73
C GLY A 113 -7.37 4.79 -17.32
N ALA A 114 -8.63 4.56 -17.01
CA ALA A 114 -9.09 3.95 -15.78
C ALA A 114 -10.37 3.15 -15.99
N GLU A 115 -10.53 2.05 -15.27
CA GLU A 115 -11.75 1.24 -15.19
C GLU A 115 -12.14 1.05 -13.72
N GLN A 116 -13.39 1.27 -13.38
CA GLN A 116 -13.95 0.95 -12.08
C GLN A 116 -15.03 -0.14 -12.25
N GLY A 117 -14.60 -1.38 -12.14
CA GLY A 117 -15.46 -2.52 -12.43
C GLY A 117 -16.07 -2.44 -13.84
N SER A 118 -17.41 -2.54 -13.92
CA SER A 118 -18.19 -2.32 -15.14
C SER A 118 -18.86 -0.93 -15.18
N ASP A 119 -18.67 -0.11 -14.16
CA ASP A 119 -19.51 1.06 -13.91
C ASP A 119 -18.96 2.35 -14.54
N LEU A 120 -17.64 2.46 -14.64
CA LEU A 120 -16.99 3.62 -15.24
C LEU A 120 -15.73 3.20 -16.00
N THR A 121 -15.58 3.75 -17.21
CA THR A 121 -14.36 3.67 -18.03
C THR A 121 -13.96 5.07 -18.46
N LEU A 122 -12.69 5.42 -18.29
CA LEU A 122 -12.07 6.62 -18.82
C LEU A 122 -10.95 6.22 -19.78
N VAL A 123 -10.95 6.78 -20.99
CA VAL A 123 -9.88 6.62 -21.98
C VAL A 123 -9.31 7.99 -22.29
N PHE A 124 -8.06 8.24 -21.92
CA PHE A 124 -7.44 9.54 -22.14
C PHE A 124 -6.92 9.66 -23.58
N SER A 125 -7.37 10.68 -24.29
CA SER A 125 -6.81 11.10 -25.58
C SER A 125 -5.67 12.12 -25.38
N ASN A 126 -5.76 12.93 -24.33
CA ASN A 126 -4.67 13.72 -23.74
C ASN A 126 -4.44 13.18 -22.33
N ASN A 127 -3.30 12.50 -22.14
CA ASN A 127 -3.00 11.78 -20.91
C ASN A 127 -2.94 12.74 -19.69
N ALA A 128 -3.27 12.24 -18.52
CA ALA A 128 -3.11 12.97 -17.28
C ALA A 128 -1.68 12.72 -16.73
N THR A 129 -0.77 13.68 -16.94
CA THR A 129 0.65 13.55 -16.58
C THR A 129 0.87 13.94 -15.13
N LEU A 130 1.41 13.01 -14.33
CA LEU A 130 1.76 13.26 -12.93
C LEU A 130 3.10 13.99 -12.82
N GLY A 131 4.12 13.55 -13.56
CA GLY A 131 5.45 14.12 -13.53
C GLY A 131 6.54 13.12 -13.87
N THR A 132 7.81 13.56 -13.81
CA THR A 132 8.97 12.70 -14.01
C THR A 132 9.58 12.31 -12.68
N PHE A 133 9.43 11.04 -12.32
CA PHE A 133 9.98 10.47 -11.09
C PHE A 133 11.50 10.29 -11.21
N PRO A 134 12.26 10.52 -10.11
CA PRO A 134 11.81 10.76 -8.74
C PRO A 134 11.28 12.17 -8.50
N LEU A 135 10.22 12.28 -7.67
CA LEU A 135 9.61 13.55 -7.27
C LEU A 135 10.14 13.98 -5.90
N ASN A 136 10.60 15.23 -5.80
CA ASN A 136 11.09 15.80 -4.56
C ASN A 136 10.02 16.66 -3.88
N PHE A 137 10.16 16.90 -2.60
CA PHE A 137 9.34 17.86 -1.84
C PHE A 137 9.27 19.22 -2.54
N ASN A 138 8.09 19.84 -2.55
CA ASN A 138 7.73 21.03 -3.32
C ASN A 138 7.66 20.83 -4.85
N PHE A 139 7.70 19.60 -5.33
CA PHE A 139 7.31 19.36 -6.73
C PHE A 139 5.83 19.73 -6.90
N SER A 140 5.52 20.40 -8.00
CA SER A 140 4.16 20.73 -8.40
C SER A 140 4.04 20.66 -9.92
N ASN A 141 2.95 20.09 -10.43
CA ASN A 141 2.62 20.02 -11.84
C ASN A 141 1.11 20.15 -12.01
N THR A 142 0.69 20.88 -13.02
CA THR A 142 -0.71 20.94 -13.49
C THR A 142 -0.73 20.56 -14.96
N ASP A 143 -1.46 19.52 -15.30
CA ASP A 143 -1.60 19.02 -16.66
C ASP A 143 -3.06 19.04 -17.12
N ALA A 144 -3.31 19.58 -18.30
CA ALA A 144 -4.63 19.55 -18.90
C ALA A 144 -4.90 18.16 -19.49
N THR A 145 -6.06 17.58 -19.18
CA THR A 145 -6.41 16.23 -19.63
C THR A 145 -7.76 16.21 -20.34
N SER A 146 -7.95 15.23 -21.21
CA SER A 146 -9.21 15.01 -21.92
C SER A 146 -9.30 13.59 -22.46
N GLY A 147 -10.51 13.16 -22.79
CA GLY A 147 -10.72 11.83 -23.34
C GLY A 147 -12.19 11.49 -23.51
N ASP A 148 -12.44 10.20 -23.64
CA ASP A 148 -13.77 9.62 -23.73
C ASP A 148 -14.11 8.90 -22.42
N PHE A 149 -15.38 8.94 -22.04
CA PHE A 149 -15.90 8.16 -20.94
C PHE A 149 -17.09 7.30 -21.38
N SER A 150 -17.25 6.18 -20.71
CA SER A 150 -18.46 5.40 -20.71
C SER A 150 -18.77 4.92 -19.29
N GLY A 151 -20.05 4.91 -18.93
CA GLY A 151 -20.45 4.54 -17.59
C GLY A 151 -21.91 4.17 -17.49
N ASN A 152 -22.35 3.84 -16.28
CA ASN A 152 -23.73 3.52 -15.97
C ASN A 152 -24.24 4.46 -14.87
N ALA A 153 -25.20 5.29 -15.21
CA ALA A 153 -25.88 6.17 -14.26
C ALA A 153 -27.26 5.58 -13.94
N ASN A 154 -27.38 4.97 -12.75
CA ASN A 154 -28.64 4.38 -12.27
C ASN A 154 -29.33 3.45 -13.28
N GLY A 155 -28.55 2.55 -13.92
CA GLY A 155 -29.05 1.58 -14.90
C GLY A 155 -29.13 2.12 -16.34
N THR A 156 -28.77 3.38 -16.57
CA THR A 156 -28.70 3.98 -17.92
C THR A 156 -27.26 4.11 -18.36
N ASN A 157 -26.91 3.49 -19.50
CA ASN A 157 -25.59 3.64 -20.07
C ASN A 157 -25.41 5.05 -20.63
N VAL A 158 -24.33 5.71 -20.24
CA VAL A 158 -23.95 7.06 -20.63
C VAL A 158 -22.55 7.01 -21.22
N ASN A 159 -22.36 7.68 -22.34
CA ASN A 159 -21.04 7.85 -22.93
C ASN A 159 -20.88 9.26 -23.50
N GLY A 160 -19.66 9.73 -23.51
CA GLY A 160 -19.33 11.08 -23.95
C GLY A 160 -17.86 11.37 -23.87
N THR A 161 -17.53 12.65 -23.79
CA THR A 161 -16.16 13.14 -23.64
C THR A 161 -16.00 13.81 -22.29
N PHE A 162 -14.78 13.82 -21.79
CA PHE A 162 -14.41 14.60 -20.61
C PHE A 162 -13.24 15.54 -20.92
N SER A 163 -13.14 16.60 -20.14
CA SER A 163 -11.96 17.47 -20.10
C SER A 163 -11.79 18.06 -18.73
N GLY A 164 -10.54 18.33 -18.36
CA GLY A 164 -10.22 18.89 -17.05
C GLY A 164 -8.72 18.98 -16.81
N THR A 165 -8.32 18.87 -15.55
CA THR A 165 -6.92 18.96 -15.11
C THR A 165 -6.55 17.85 -14.16
N MET A 166 -5.28 17.50 -14.18
CA MET A 166 -4.59 16.69 -13.16
C MET A 166 -3.55 17.57 -12.49
N ASP A 167 -3.74 17.86 -11.21
CA ASP A 167 -2.75 18.50 -10.38
C ASP A 167 -1.98 17.46 -9.57
N THR A 168 -0.67 17.62 -9.46
CA THR A 168 0.21 16.69 -8.76
C THR A 168 1.20 17.49 -7.91
N ASP A 169 1.18 17.27 -6.60
CA ASP A 169 2.00 17.99 -5.64
C ASP A 169 2.71 17.03 -4.68
N VAL A 170 4.00 17.22 -4.42
CA VAL A 170 4.66 16.67 -3.24
C VAL A 170 4.62 17.74 -2.16
N ASP A 171 3.52 17.77 -1.42
CA ASP A 171 3.10 18.92 -0.62
C ASP A 171 3.49 18.83 0.86
N ALA A 172 3.90 17.64 1.32
CA ALA A 172 4.23 17.44 2.72
C ALA A 172 5.20 16.27 2.96
N HIS A 173 5.92 16.34 4.07
CA HIS A 173 6.68 15.23 4.62
C HIS A 173 6.72 15.31 6.15
N GLY A 174 6.94 14.16 6.80
CA GLY A 174 6.97 14.08 8.26
C GLY A 174 6.79 12.68 8.78
N THR A 175 6.30 12.53 10.00
CA THR A 175 6.08 11.23 10.66
C THR A 175 4.62 10.81 10.54
N LEU A 176 4.38 9.61 10.04
CA LEU A 176 3.06 8.96 10.02
C LEU A 176 3.01 7.88 11.08
N ASN A 177 1.96 7.91 11.91
CA ASN A 177 1.68 6.89 12.92
C ASN A 177 0.31 6.27 12.64
N LEU A 178 0.29 4.96 12.41
CA LEU A 178 -0.93 4.15 12.26
C LEU A 178 -1.01 3.18 13.44
N ASN A 179 -2.21 2.95 13.98
CA ASN A 179 -2.42 1.91 14.98
C ASN A 179 -2.37 0.51 14.35
N VAL A 180 -2.44 -0.52 15.19
CA VAL A 180 -2.59 -1.90 14.72
C VAL A 180 -3.93 -2.04 13.98
N TYR A 181 -3.84 -2.39 12.70
CA TYR A 181 -4.93 -2.83 11.85
C TYR A 181 -4.43 -4.09 11.14
N GLY A 182 -5.24 -5.11 10.99
CA GLY A 182 -4.76 -6.37 10.40
C GLY A 182 -3.55 -6.93 11.17
N LEU A 183 -2.37 -6.94 10.56
CA LEU A 183 -1.17 -7.62 11.05
C LEU A 183 -0.15 -6.72 11.78
N GLY A 184 -0.29 -5.41 11.77
CA GLY A 184 0.71 -4.55 12.42
C GLY A 184 0.31 -3.08 12.55
N ALA A 185 1.14 -2.32 13.25
CA ALA A 185 1.13 -0.87 13.30
C ALA A 185 2.26 -0.33 12.42
N TYR A 186 2.13 0.89 11.97
CA TYR A 186 3.20 1.60 11.26
C TYR A 186 3.59 2.86 12.02
N SER A 187 4.88 3.17 12.08
CA SER A 187 5.39 4.45 12.53
C SER A 187 6.71 4.72 11.82
N GLY A 188 6.74 5.73 10.95
CA GLY A 188 7.92 6.05 10.14
C GLY A 188 7.85 7.44 9.53
N ASN A 189 8.98 7.88 8.96
CA ASN A 189 9.01 9.10 8.17
C ASN A 189 8.49 8.80 6.77
N VAL A 190 7.65 9.70 6.28
CA VAL A 190 7.00 9.57 4.98
C VAL A 190 7.05 10.88 4.20
N THR A 191 7.06 10.74 2.89
CA THR A 191 6.81 11.82 1.94
C THR A 191 5.44 11.64 1.30
N ARG A 192 4.67 12.73 1.24
CA ARG A 192 3.29 12.70 0.74
C ARG A 192 3.21 13.25 -0.68
N LEU A 193 2.64 12.44 -1.58
CA LEU A 193 2.17 12.85 -2.89
C LEU A 193 0.67 13.13 -2.82
N LYS A 194 0.23 14.25 -3.35
CA LYS A 194 -1.16 14.59 -3.57
C LYS A 194 -1.45 14.63 -5.05
N THR A 195 -2.58 14.08 -5.48
CA THR A 195 -3.10 14.24 -6.84
C THR A 195 -4.56 14.67 -6.80
N ASP A 196 -4.89 15.68 -7.61
CA ASP A 196 -6.26 16.14 -7.80
C ASP A 196 -6.61 16.03 -9.29
N LEU A 197 -7.55 15.13 -9.61
CA LEU A 197 -8.17 15.05 -10.93
C LEU A 197 -9.54 15.72 -10.87
N SER A 198 -9.75 16.75 -11.69
CA SER A 198 -11.03 17.43 -11.83
C SER A 198 -11.47 17.39 -13.28
N ILE A 199 -12.57 16.72 -13.59
CA ILE A 199 -13.07 16.55 -14.95
C ILE A 199 -14.55 16.92 -15.06
N SER A 200 -14.90 17.57 -16.19
CA SER A 200 -16.27 17.83 -16.61
C SER A 200 -16.69 16.85 -17.70
N LEU A 201 -17.89 16.30 -17.56
CA LEU A 201 -18.46 15.29 -18.46
C LEU A 201 -19.43 15.91 -19.45
N VAL A 202 -19.24 15.62 -20.75
CA VAL A 202 -20.06 16.18 -21.84
C VAL A 202 -20.61 15.05 -22.70
N VAL A 203 -21.93 15.03 -22.91
CA VAL A 203 -22.62 14.06 -23.77
C VAL A 203 -23.06 14.74 -25.05
N ALA A 204 -23.02 14.00 -26.16
CA ALA A 204 -23.33 14.48 -27.52
C ALA A 204 -22.55 15.75 -27.95
N GLY A 205 -21.37 15.99 -27.32
CA GLY A 205 -20.49 17.11 -27.60
C GLY A 205 -20.98 18.50 -27.14
N ILE A 206 -22.15 18.60 -26.51
CA ILE A 206 -22.76 19.88 -26.15
C ILE A 206 -23.42 19.91 -24.74
N PHE A 207 -23.80 18.78 -24.19
CA PHE A 207 -24.51 18.74 -22.93
C PHE A 207 -23.50 18.41 -21.80
N ASN A 208 -23.15 19.39 -20.99
CA ASN A 208 -22.46 19.13 -19.74
C ASN A 208 -23.46 18.45 -18.79
N ILE A 209 -23.08 17.28 -18.29
CA ILE A 209 -23.89 16.46 -17.40
C ILE A 209 -23.36 16.44 -15.96
N GLY A 210 -22.24 17.07 -15.68
CA GLY A 210 -21.68 17.15 -14.32
C GLY A 210 -20.17 17.05 -14.27
N THR A 211 -19.67 16.81 -13.06
CA THR A 211 -18.24 16.72 -12.73
C THR A 211 -17.91 15.48 -11.95
N VAL A 212 -16.66 15.06 -12.07
CA VAL A 212 -16.02 14.08 -11.17
C VAL A 212 -14.72 14.71 -10.67
N ASP A 213 -14.61 14.85 -9.37
CA ASP A 213 -13.41 15.35 -8.70
C ASP A 213 -12.85 14.23 -7.82
N GLN A 214 -11.56 13.90 -7.99
CA GLN A 214 -10.87 12.90 -7.22
C GLN A 214 -9.62 13.48 -6.60
N THR A 215 -9.55 13.48 -5.27
CA THR A 215 -8.35 13.83 -4.50
C THR A 215 -7.76 12.58 -3.89
N ASN A 216 -6.48 12.33 -4.15
CA ASN A 216 -5.76 11.23 -3.53
C ASN A 216 -4.54 11.76 -2.77
N TYR A 217 -4.25 11.13 -1.62
CA TYR A 217 -3.02 11.30 -0.89
C TYR A 217 -2.30 9.95 -0.78
N TYR A 218 -1.01 9.94 -1.08
CA TYR A 218 -0.16 8.76 -1.04
C TYR A 218 1.03 9.04 -0.12
N TYR A 219 1.22 8.19 0.89
CA TYR A 219 2.29 8.32 1.88
C TYR A 219 3.35 7.25 1.63
N TYR A 220 4.51 7.68 1.17
CA TYR A 220 5.63 6.79 0.85
C TYR A 220 6.64 6.80 1.98
N ASP A 221 7.06 5.61 2.45
CA ASP A 221 8.10 5.46 3.48
C ASP A 221 9.45 5.98 2.96
N ASP A 222 10.10 6.83 3.74
CA ASP A 222 11.38 7.44 3.36
C ASP A 222 12.55 6.45 3.38
N THR A 223 12.38 5.27 4.00
CA THR A 223 13.44 4.27 4.15
C THR A 223 13.54 3.35 2.93
N ASP A 224 12.40 2.86 2.44
CA ASP A 224 12.35 1.87 1.35
C ASP A 224 11.50 2.30 0.14
N GLY A 225 10.80 3.44 0.25
CA GLY A 225 9.95 3.99 -0.81
C GLY A 225 8.61 3.26 -0.97
N SER A 226 8.23 2.38 -0.04
CA SER A 226 6.96 1.69 -0.10
C SER A 226 5.78 2.65 0.16
N LEU A 227 4.67 2.46 -0.55
CA LEU A 227 3.42 3.15 -0.32
C LEU A 227 2.74 2.51 0.91
N VAL A 228 2.79 3.19 2.07
CA VAL A 228 2.34 2.64 3.36
C VAL A 228 0.91 3.01 3.73
N PHE A 229 0.41 4.12 3.19
CA PHE A 229 -0.96 4.57 3.40
C PHE A 229 -1.42 5.39 2.20
N ARG A 230 -2.67 5.23 1.82
CA ARG A 230 -3.28 6.08 0.79
C ARG A 230 -4.73 6.37 1.13
N THR A 231 -5.18 7.53 0.67
CA THR A 231 -6.59 7.93 0.76
C THR A 231 -7.08 8.36 -0.61
N SER A 232 -8.35 8.14 -0.87
CA SER A 232 -9.03 8.59 -2.07
C SER A 232 -10.38 9.19 -1.68
N THR A 233 -10.62 10.42 -2.12
CA THR A 233 -11.93 11.07 -2.01
C THR A 233 -12.44 11.35 -3.41
N ASN A 234 -13.57 10.75 -3.76
CA ASN A 234 -14.23 10.95 -5.03
C ASN A 234 -15.54 11.71 -4.80
N VAL A 235 -15.69 12.86 -5.42
CA VAL A 235 -16.93 13.64 -5.45
C VAL A 235 -17.52 13.54 -6.84
N ILE A 236 -18.69 12.95 -6.95
CA ILE A 236 -19.40 12.72 -8.21
C ILE A 236 -20.67 13.53 -8.19
N ASP A 237 -20.81 14.47 -9.12
CA ASP A 237 -22.00 15.30 -9.27
C ASP A 237 -22.45 15.24 -10.74
N ILE A 238 -23.41 14.35 -11.02
CA ILE A 238 -23.88 14.07 -12.39
C ILE A 238 -25.43 14.20 -12.41
N ASP A 239 -25.94 14.96 -13.36
CA ASP A 239 -27.38 15.00 -13.71
C ASP A 239 -27.54 14.66 -15.20
N PHE A 240 -27.97 13.44 -15.46
CA PHE A 240 -28.27 13.01 -16.82
C PHE A 240 -29.73 12.59 -16.96
N LEU A 241 -30.52 13.40 -17.67
CA LEU A 241 -31.95 13.19 -17.94
C LEU A 241 -32.77 12.97 -16.65
N GLY A 242 -32.42 13.69 -15.57
CA GLY A 242 -33.06 13.55 -14.27
C GLY A 242 -32.58 12.36 -13.42
N ASN A 243 -31.62 11.58 -13.92
CA ASN A 243 -30.87 10.62 -13.11
C ASN A 243 -29.73 11.37 -12.42
N VAL A 244 -29.96 11.77 -11.20
CA VAL A 244 -28.98 12.52 -10.39
C VAL A 244 -28.15 11.53 -9.59
N VAL A 245 -26.80 11.64 -9.71
CA VAL A 245 -25.82 11.01 -8.83
C VAL A 245 -25.08 12.15 -8.15
N ASN A 246 -25.20 12.25 -6.84
CA ASN A 246 -24.47 13.21 -6.01
C ASN A 246 -23.93 12.44 -4.82
N GLU A 247 -22.69 11.99 -4.94
CA GLU A 247 -22.05 11.08 -3.98
C GLU A 247 -20.65 11.56 -3.64
N THR A 248 -20.27 11.36 -2.38
CA THR A 248 -18.87 11.47 -1.94
C THR A 248 -18.45 10.11 -1.40
N ILE A 249 -17.46 9.52 -2.04
CA ILE A 249 -16.90 8.22 -1.67
C ILE A 249 -15.50 8.47 -1.12
N ILE A 250 -15.26 8.03 0.11
CA ILE A 250 -13.95 8.13 0.77
C ILE A 250 -13.45 6.72 1.02
N LEU A 251 -12.20 6.47 0.64
CA LEU A 251 -11.52 5.19 0.85
C LEU A 251 -10.18 5.45 1.54
N TYR A 252 -9.93 4.71 2.60
CA TYR A 252 -8.66 4.69 3.31
C TYR A 252 -8.05 3.30 3.20
N GLU A 253 -6.77 3.24 2.84
CA GLU A 253 -6.08 1.98 2.65
C GLU A 253 -4.69 2.06 3.30
N ALA A 254 -4.40 1.07 4.12
CA ALA A 254 -3.13 0.97 4.81
C ALA A 254 -2.42 -0.31 4.39
N LEU A 255 -1.12 -0.20 4.11
CA LEU A 255 -0.31 -1.34 3.70
C LEU A 255 -0.48 -2.47 4.72
N ASN A 256 -0.98 -3.61 4.26
CA ASN A 256 -1.08 -4.79 5.08
C ASN A 256 0.34 -5.37 5.20
N GLN A 257 1.06 -4.91 6.23
CA GLN A 257 2.39 -5.43 6.53
C GLN A 257 2.21 -6.89 6.90
N SER A 258 2.32 -7.78 5.90
CA SER A 258 2.40 -9.18 6.21
C SER A 258 3.63 -9.38 7.09
N LEU A 259 3.50 -10.21 8.13
CA LEU A 259 4.61 -10.66 8.98
C LEU A 259 5.74 -11.37 8.19
N LEU A 260 5.76 -11.22 6.87
CA LEU A 260 6.82 -11.59 5.95
C LEU A 260 7.80 -10.44 5.69
N SER A 261 7.60 -9.25 6.26
CA SER A 261 8.67 -8.26 6.39
C SER A 261 9.73 -8.85 7.31
N THR A 262 10.74 -9.41 6.69
CA THR A 262 11.90 -10.06 7.32
C THR A 262 12.87 -9.04 7.95
N ASP A 263 12.51 -7.78 8.08
CA ASP A 263 13.40 -6.74 8.60
C ASP A 263 13.36 -6.57 10.11
N GLU A 264 12.37 -7.12 10.81
CA GLU A 264 12.44 -7.12 12.28
C GLU A 264 13.07 -8.37 12.88
N PHE A 265 13.18 -9.47 12.16
CA PHE A 265 13.92 -10.63 12.63
C PHE A 265 14.64 -11.36 11.51
N ASN A 266 15.66 -10.71 10.95
CA ASN A 266 16.80 -11.41 10.43
C ASN A 266 17.63 -12.01 11.58
N LEU A 267 16.96 -12.69 12.49
CA LEU A 267 17.54 -13.85 13.13
C LEU A 267 17.67 -14.87 12.00
N SER A 268 18.77 -14.70 11.24
CA SER A 268 19.06 -15.42 10.02
C SER A 268 18.73 -16.90 10.20
N ALA A 269 18.48 -17.61 9.12
CA ALA A 269 18.37 -19.08 9.09
C ALA A 269 19.55 -19.80 9.79
N LYS A 270 20.56 -19.06 10.25
CA LYS A 270 21.69 -19.47 11.10
C LYS A 270 21.33 -19.57 12.59
N THR A 271 20.28 -18.90 13.08
CA THR A 271 19.99 -18.80 14.53
C THR A 271 19.05 -19.86 15.06
N LEU A 272 18.18 -20.45 14.21
CA LEU A 272 17.30 -21.55 14.60
C LEU A 272 17.54 -22.78 13.75
N LYS A 273 18.03 -23.85 14.37
CA LYS A 273 18.20 -25.16 13.74
C LYS A 273 17.38 -26.22 14.45
N LEU A 274 16.71 -27.05 13.68
CA LEU A 274 16.00 -28.23 14.16
C LEU A 274 16.82 -29.48 13.81
N TYR A 275 17.07 -30.32 14.83
CA TYR A 275 17.84 -31.56 14.61
C TYR A 275 17.48 -32.67 15.60
N PRO A 276 17.58 -33.95 15.17
CA PRO A 276 17.71 -34.35 13.79
C PRO A 276 16.48 -34.02 12.95
N ASN A 277 16.62 -33.77 11.67
CA ASN A 277 15.54 -33.65 10.72
C ASN A 277 15.94 -34.38 9.42
N PRO A 278 15.34 -35.55 9.10
CA PRO A 278 14.20 -36.20 9.76
C PRO A 278 14.49 -36.69 11.18
N THR A 279 13.42 -36.77 11.98
CA THR A 279 13.46 -37.20 13.39
C THR A 279 12.54 -38.42 13.64
N SER A 280 12.89 -39.25 14.61
CA SER A 280 12.06 -40.42 14.99
C SER A 280 11.46 -40.33 16.39
N ALA A 281 12.08 -39.63 17.34
CA ALA A 281 11.60 -39.57 18.72
C ALA A 281 11.67 -38.18 19.33
N VAL A 282 12.80 -37.50 19.26
CA VAL A 282 13.02 -36.18 19.83
C VAL A 282 13.51 -35.23 18.78
N LEU A 283 12.91 -34.04 18.72
CA LEU A 283 13.34 -32.92 17.89
C LEU A 283 13.94 -31.84 18.79
N ASN A 284 15.22 -31.56 18.62
CA ASN A 284 15.94 -30.51 19.34
C ASN A 284 15.86 -29.19 18.56
N ILE A 285 15.79 -28.12 19.33
CA ILE A 285 15.74 -26.75 18.87
C ILE A 285 17.04 -26.08 19.29
N ASN A 286 17.90 -25.77 18.35
CA ASN A 286 19.09 -24.96 18.61
C ASN A 286 18.77 -23.51 18.25
N ILE A 287 18.77 -22.65 19.27
CA ILE A 287 18.52 -21.20 19.17
C ILE A 287 19.63 -20.46 19.92
N SER A 288 19.92 -19.22 19.56
CA SER A 288 20.93 -18.41 20.26
C SER A 288 20.59 -18.22 21.75
N ASP A 289 21.60 -18.22 22.62
CA ASP A 289 21.44 -18.14 24.08
C ASP A 289 20.78 -16.83 24.57
N ASP A 290 20.75 -15.81 23.74
CA ASP A 290 20.11 -14.50 24.00
C ASP A 290 18.60 -14.47 23.67
N ILE A 291 18.01 -15.61 23.29
CA ILE A 291 16.60 -15.74 22.92
C ILE A 291 15.90 -16.73 23.84
N GLN A 292 14.81 -16.31 24.47
CA GLN A 292 14.01 -17.17 25.33
C GLN A 292 12.78 -17.70 24.60
N ILE A 293 12.60 -19.02 24.63
CA ILE A 293 11.42 -19.69 24.09
C ILE A 293 10.27 -19.56 25.09
N ASN A 294 9.17 -18.96 24.68
CA ASN A 294 7.97 -18.79 25.49
C ASN A 294 6.95 -19.91 25.24
N GLU A 295 6.77 -20.33 23.98
CA GLU A 295 5.82 -21.37 23.59
C GLU A 295 6.31 -22.13 22.37
N ILE A 296 6.01 -23.44 22.33
CA ILE A 296 6.23 -24.30 21.16
C ILE A 296 4.90 -24.96 20.80
N SER A 297 4.51 -24.90 19.55
CA SER A 297 3.36 -25.60 19.03
C SER A 297 3.70 -26.35 17.73
N VAL A 298 3.02 -27.47 17.50
CA VAL A 298 3.17 -28.29 16.30
C VAL A 298 1.83 -28.46 15.64
N SER A 299 1.80 -28.37 14.33
CA SER A 299 0.61 -28.64 13.52
C SER A 299 0.91 -29.58 12.35
N ASP A 300 -0.12 -30.30 11.90
CA ASP A 300 -0.06 -31.03 10.63
C ASP A 300 -0.25 -30.05 9.42
N LEU A 301 -0.16 -30.58 8.20
CA LEU A 301 -0.30 -29.77 6.97
C LEU A 301 -1.70 -29.17 6.76
N ASN A 302 -2.70 -29.67 7.51
CA ASN A 302 -4.07 -29.14 7.48
C ASN A 302 -4.28 -28.03 8.53
N GLY A 303 -3.21 -27.62 9.24
CA GLY A 303 -3.26 -26.59 10.29
C GLY A 303 -3.81 -27.08 11.63
N ARG A 304 -4.07 -28.38 11.79
CA ARG A 304 -4.57 -28.94 13.04
C ARG A 304 -3.42 -28.97 14.06
N ARG A 305 -3.59 -28.25 15.18
CA ARG A 305 -2.64 -28.25 16.30
C ARG A 305 -2.60 -29.62 16.99
N ILE A 306 -1.41 -30.07 17.32
CA ILE A 306 -1.16 -31.34 17.98
C ILE A 306 -0.55 -31.04 19.36
N ASP A 307 -1.14 -31.59 20.42
CA ASP A 307 -0.62 -31.45 21.76
C ASP A 307 0.69 -32.23 21.91
N MET A 308 1.75 -31.54 22.29
CA MET A 308 3.09 -32.06 22.41
C MET A 308 3.58 -32.00 23.84
N ASN A 309 4.33 -33.02 24.26
CA ASN A 309 5.06 -32.99 25.54
C ASN A 309 6.43 -32.33 25.31
N THR A 310 6.69 -31.24 26.01
CA THR A 310 8.01 -30.62 26.06
C THR A 310 8.93 -31.44 26.93
N VAL A 311 10.07 -31.89 26.40
CA VAL A 311 11.08 -32.64 27.20
C VAL A 311 11.98 -31.68 27.94
N THR A 312 12.35 -30.59 27.31
CA THR A 312 13.08 -29.44 27.88
C THR A 312 12.62 -28.18 27.16
N ASN A 313 13.04 -27.00 27.60
CA ASN A 313 12.71 -25.75 26.93
C ASN A 313 13.17 -25.70 25.44
N ASN A 314 14.14 -26.58 25.08
CA ASN A 314 14.74 -26.58 23.73
C ASN A 314 14.56 -27.92 23.00
N SER A 315 13.61 -28.79 23.43
CA SER A 315 13.32 -30.03 22.71
C SER A 315 11.87 -30.51 22.94
N ILE A 316 11.34 -31.20 21.95
CA ILE A 316 9.98 -31.77 21.97
C ILE A 316 10.04 -33.28 21.68
N ASP A 317 9.15 -34.01 22.35
CA ASP A 317 8.93 -35.44 22.10
C ASP A 317 7.94 -35.61 20.94
N VAL A 318 8.43 -36.09 19.80
CA VAL A 318 7.66 -36.36 18.58
C VAL A 318 7.40 -37.86 18.37
N SER A 319 7.71 -38.71 19.34
CA SER A 319 7.60 -40.17 19.21
C SER A 319 6.18 -40.65 18.90
N ARG A 320 5.16 -39.89 19.34
CA ARG A 320 3.74 -40.21 19.14
C ARG A 320 3.19 -39.74 17.79
N LEU A 321 3.97 -38.95 17.04
CA LEU A 321 3.56 -38.50 15.72
C LEU A 321 3.66 -39.65 14.68
N VAL A 322 2.72 -39.69 13.78
CA VAL A 322 2.77 -40.56 12.60
C VAL A 322 3.84 -40.05 11.65
N SER A 323 4.48 -40.93 10.87
CA SER A 323 5.45 -40.49 9.85
C SER A 323 4.82 -39.51 8.88
N GLY A 324 5.50 -38.36 8.67
CA GLY A 324 4.97 -37.29 7.83
C GLY A 324 5.66 -35.95 8.03
N LEU A 325 5.19 -34.93 7.30
CA LEU A 325 5.67 -33.56 7.37
C LEU A 325 4.81 -32.76 8.37
N TYR A 326 5.47 -32.02 9.25
CA TYR A 326 4.85 -31.18 10.27
C TYR A 326 5.44 -29.79 10.27
N ILE A 327 4.68 -28.84 10.81
CA ILE A 327 5.10 -27.46 11.03
C ILE A 327 5.24 -27.23 12.54
N ILE A 328 6.43 -26.83 12.99
CA ILE A 328 6.67 -26.35 14.34
C ILE A 328 6.66 -24.83 14.34
N GLN A 329 5.93 -24.24 15.28
CA GLN A 329 5.93 -22.81 15.55
C GLN A 329 6.48 -22.58 16.95
N ILE A 330 7.44 -21.67 17.06
CA ILE A 330 8.17 -21.35 18.30
C ILE A 330 7.97 -19.87 18.55
N GLN A 331 7.35 -19.53 19.68
CA GLN A 331 7.22 -18.15 20.14
C GLN A 331 8.34 -17.86 21.13
N THR A 332 8.99 -16.71 20.97
CA THR A 332 10.09 -16.27 21.81
C THR A 332 9.86 -14.84 22.31
N ASP A 333 10.71 -14.37 23.20
CA ASP A 333 10.75 -12.97 23.65
C ASP A 333 11.12 -11.98 22.55
N LYS A 334 11.66 -12.47 21.42
CA LYS A 334 12.08 -11.66 20.26
C LYS A 334 11.28 -11.95 18.99
N GLY A 335 10.17 -12.70 19.08
CA GLY A 335 9.31 -12.98 17.95
C GLY A 335 8.94 -14.45 17.74
N SER A 336 8.28 -14.76 16.64
CA SER A 336 7.77 -16.10 16.34
C SER A 336 8.52 -16.71 15.15
N PHE A 337 8.85 -18.00 15.25
CA PHE A 337 9.52 -18.76 14.20
C PHE A 337 8.68 -19.93 13.76
N SER A 338 8.64 -20.19 12.46
CA SER A 338 7.99 -21.36 11.87
C SER A 338 8.98 -22.14 11.03
N ARG A 339 9.01 -23.48 11.20
CA ARG A 339 9.87 -24.39 10.44
C ARG A 339 9.15 -25.70 10.16
N LYS A 340 9.53 -26.33 9.05
CA LYS A 340 9.05 -27.68 8.71
C LYS A 340 10.05 -28.72 9.21
N PHE A 341 9.53 -29.85 9.73
CA PHE A 341 10.35 -31.02 10.04
C PHE A 341 9.67 -32.30 9.57
N PHE A 342 10.48 -33.31 9.30
CA PHE A 342 10.01 -34.61 8.85
C PHE A 342 10.08 -35.62 10.00
N LYS A 343 8.97 -36.30 10.26
CA LYS A 343 8.89 -37.42 11.20
C LYS A 343 8.98 -38.74 10.45
N ASN A 344 9.99 -39.55 10.81
CA ASN A 344 10.14 -40.91 10.31
C ASN A 344 9.19 -41.90 11.00
#